data_2e9c1f1b28e0537e3f98ed103fe8eadf
#
_entry.id   2e9c1f1b28e0537e3f98ed103fe8eadf
#
_cell.length_a   1.000
_cell.length_b   1.000
_cell.length_c   1.000
_cell.angle_alpha   90.00
_cell.angle_beta   90.00
_cell.angle_gamma   90.00
#
_symmetry.space_group_name_H-M   'P 1'
#
loop_
_entity.id
_entity.type
_entity.pdbx_description
1 polymer ?
#
loop_
_entity_poly.entity_id
_entity_poly.type
_entity_poly.pdbx_seq_one_letter_code
_entity_poly.pdbx_strand_id
1 'polypeptide(L)'
;MSEIKVREIQKSEIWKLEDMLYEAIYQPDKQNLIPRSVLNVPEVFAYIKDFGKSKDDYCLIAESYGEIIGAVWVRILSGEPKGYGYVDNKTPEFAISLFKEYRKQGIGTNLMNKMIDYLRKNGYKQTSLSVQKENYAVKLYKNLGFEIINENNEDYLMMLRLDYVIVDFSTLLRKTI
;
A
#
# COMPACT_ATOMS: atom_id res chain seq x y z
N MET A 1 5.46 -24.50 11.01
CA MET A 1 4.97 -23.28 10.32
C MET A 1 6.19 -22.52 9.84
N SER A 2 6.25 -22.14 8.56
CA SER A 2 7.35 -21.33 8.03
C SER A 2 7.38 -19.98 8.73
N GLU A 3 8.53 -19.58 9.22
CA GLU A 3 8.71 -18.25 9.78
C GLU A 3 8.62 -17.22 8.64
N ILE A 4 7.59 -16.36 8.69
CA ILE A 4 7.45 -15.26 7.74
C ILE A 4 8.17 -14.06 8.30
N LYS A 5 9.19 -13.62 7.58
CA LYS A 5 10.00 -12.46 7.93
C LYS A 5 9.58 -11.25 7.11
N VAL A 6 9.36 -10.11 7.76
CA VAL A 6 9.14 -8.83 7.09
C VAL A 6 10.40 -7.99 7.21
N ARG A 7 10.92 -7.52 6.07
CA ARG A 7 12.11 -6.68 5.97
C ARG A 7 12.03 -5.69 4.83
N GLU A 8 12.91 -4.72 4.82
CA GLU A 8 13.09 -3.82 3.68
C GLU A 8 13.60 -4.58 2.45
N ILE A 9 13.15 -4.19 1.27
CA ILE A 9 13.62 -4.73 0.00
C ILE A 9 15.08 -4.31 -0.25
N GLN A 10 15.90 -5.21 -0.76
CA GLN A 10 17.27 -4.88 -1.16
C GLN A 10 17.29 -4.31 -2.59
N LYS A 11 18.30 -3.49 -2.90
CA LYS A 11 18.45 -2.93 -4.26
C LYS A 11 18.49 -4.00 -5.35
N SER A 12 19.13 -5.13 -5.06
CA SER A 12 19.22 -6.27 -5.98
C SER A 12 17.90 -7.00 -6.21
N GLU A 13 16.87 -6.70 -5.41
CA GLU A 13 15.55 -7.35 -5.46
C GLU A 13 14.47 -6.45 -6.08
N ILE A 14 14.77 -5.17 -6.35
CA ILE A 14 13.76 -4.19 -6.84
C ILE A 14 13.04 -4.67 -8.10
N TRP A 15 13.70 -5.43 -8.95
CA TRP A 15 13.10 -6.03 -10.14
C TRP A 15 11.91 -6.95 -9.82
N LYS A 16 11.86 -7.53 -8.63
CA LYS A 16 10.74 -8.35 -8.14
C LYS A 16 9.44 -7.54 -7.98
N LEU A 17 9.53 -6.21 -7.89
CA LEU A 17 8.34 -5.36 -7.82
C LEU A 17 7.49 -5.42 -9.08
N GLU A 18 8.02 -5.85 -10.22
CA GLU A 18 7.22 -6.08 -11.42
C GLU A 18 6.18 -7.20 -11.21
N ASP A 19 6.60 -8.31 -10.60
CA ASP A 19 5.68 -9.39 -10.25
C ASP A 19 4.70 -8.95 -9.16
N MET A 20 5.19 -8.23 -8.17
CA MET A 20 4.34 -7.70 -7.09
C MET A 20 3.31 -6.69 -7.62
N LEU A 21 3.68 -5.85 -8.58
CA LEU A 21 2.74 -4.92 -9.21
C LEU A 21 1.65 -5.67 -9.97
N TYR A 22 2.02 -6.71 -10.72
CA TYR A 22 1.03 -7.53 -11.43
C TYR A 22 0.06 -8.20 -10.45
N GLU A 23 0.55 -8.74 -9.34
CA GLU A 23 -0.28 -9.33 -8.27
C GLU A 23 -1.13 -8.30 -7.51
N ALA A 24 -0.75 -7.01 -7.53
CA ALA A 24 -1.53 -5.93 -6.93
C ALA A 24 -2.76 -5.55 -7.76
N ILE A 25 -2.75 -5.83 -9.07
CA ILE A 25 -3.89 -5.55 -9.94
C ILE A 25 -5.03 -6.49 -9.57
N TYR A 26 -6.20 -5.91 -9.31
CA TYR A 26 -7.40 -6.71 -9.01
C TYR A 26 -7.86 -7.47 -10.25
N GLN A 27 -7.98 -8.78 -10.13
CA GLN A 27 -8.37 -9.70 -11.19
C GLN A 27 -9.52 -10.58 -10.69
N PRO A 28 -10.78 -10.15 -10.89
CA PRO A 28 -11.95 -10.89 -10.40
C PRO A 28 -12.16 -12.20 -11.15
N ASP A 29 -11.87 -12.23 -12.45
CA ASP A 29 -12.00 -13.41 -13.29
C ASP A 29 -10.69 -14.21 -13.31
N LYS A 30 -10.71 -15.37 -12.64
CA LYS A 30 -9.56 -16.27 -12.58
C LYS A 30 -9.30 -17.04 -13.88
N GLN A 31 -10.29 -17.09 -14.79
CA GLN A 31 -10.17 -17.80 -16.06
C GLN A 31 -9.63 -16.88 -17.17
N ASN A 32 -9.87 -15.58 -17.05
CA ASN A 32 -9.42 -14.57 -18.00
C ASN A 32 -8.54 -13.54 -17.28
N LEU A 33 -7.30 -13.91 -16.99
CA LEU A 33 -6.37 -13.00 -16.35
C LEU A 33 -5.99 -11.85 -17.28
N ILE A 34 -5.84 -10.67 -16.70
CA ILE A 34 -5.34 -9.50 -17.43
C ILE A 34 -3.94 -9.81 -17.95
N PRO A 35 -3.65 -9.58 -19.24
CA PRO A 35 -2.33 -9.82 -19.80
C PRO A 35 -1.24 -9.01 -19.07
N ARG A 36 -0.06 -9.59 -18.88
CA ARG A 36 1.07 -8.89 -18.23
C ARG A 36 1.49 -7.59 -18.95
N SER A 37 1.12 -7.43 -20.23
CA SER A 37 1.31 -6.17 -20.96
C SER A 37 0.63 -4.96 -20.31
N VAL A 38 -0.31 -5.16 -19.38
CA VAL A 38 -0.90 -4.10 -18.56
C VAL A 38 0.17 -3.33 -17.78
N LEU A 39 1.28 -3.96 -17.43
CA LEU A 39 2.42 -3.32 -16.77
C LEU A 39 3.10 -2.26 -17.64
N ASN A 40 2.87 -2.29 -18.97
CA ASN A 40 3.40 -1.28 -19.89
C ASN A 40 2.50 -0.02 -19.98
N VAL A 41 1.33 -0.04 -19.35
CA VAL A 41 0.48 1.15 -19.23
C VAL A 41 1.21 2.17 -18.33
N PRO A 42 1.42 3.40 -18.80
CA PRO A 42 2.24 4.38 -18.08
C PRO A 42 1.78 4.64 -16.64
N GLU A 43 0.47 4.70 -16.40
CA GLU A 43 -0.14 4.93 -15.08
C GLU A 43 0.11 3.75 -14.13
N VAL A 44 0.14 2.52 -14.66
CA VAL A 44 0.46 1.30 -13.90
C VAL A 44 1.95 1.23 -13.65
N PHE A 45 2.77 1.41 -14.68
CA PHE A 45 4.22 1.32 -14.58
C PHE A 45 4.82 2.38 -13.65
N ALA A 46 4.17 3.54 -13.50
CA ALA A 46 4.58 4.61 -12.61
C ALA A 46 4.82 4.14 -11.17
N TYR A 47 4.10 3.10 -10.71
CA TYR A 47 4.24 2.57 -9.35
C TYR A 47 5.59 1.89 -9.08
N ILE A 48 6.33 1.49 -10.12
CA ILE A 48 7.63 0.82 -9.97
C ILE A 48 8.75 1.46 -10.81
N LYS A 49 8.41 2.34 -11.76
CA LYS A 49 9.38 3.01 -12.63
C LYS A 49 10.45 3.71 -11.79
N ASP A 50 11.71 3.37 -12.03
CA ASP A 50 12.85 3.98 -11.33
C ASP A 50 12.75 3.90 -9.79
N PHE A 51 12.11 2.85 -9.26
CA PHE A 51 11.92 2.68 -7.83
C PHE A 51 13.26 2.67 -7.07
N GLY A 52 13.28 3.38 -5.94
CA GLY A 52 14.48 3.55 -5.12
C GLY A 52 15.35 4.74 -5.51
N LYS A 53 15.00 5.51 -6.55
CA LYS A 53 15.69 6.77 -6.91
C LYS A 53 15.12 7.97 -6.14
N SER A 54 13.86 7.93 -5.73
CA SER A 54 13.27 8.97 -4.88
C SER A 54 13.52 8.66 -3.40
N LYS A 55 13.74 9.71 -2.60
CA LYS A 55 13.83 9.59 -1.13
C LYS A 55 12.53 9.11 -0.48
N ASP A 56 11.40 9.28 -1.17
CA ASP A 56 10.07 8.91 -0.69
C ASP A 56 9.67 7.48 -1.14
N ASP A 57 10.54 6.79 -1.89
CA ASP A 57 10.33 5.40 -2.25
C ASP A 57 10.73 4.50 -1.07
N TYR A 58 9.80 3.68 -0.58
CA TYR A 58 10.08 2.71 0.46
C TYR A 58 9.27 1.43 0.26
N CYS A 59 9.89 0.28 0.47
CA CYS A 59 9.26 -1.01 0.29
C CYS A 59 9.64 -1.99 1.40
N LEU A 60 8.62 -2.65 1.96
CA LEU A 60 8.75 -3.81 2.82
C LEU A 60 8.29 -5.06 2.07
N ILE A 61 9.06 -6.13 2.20
CA ILE A 61 8.69 -7.44 1.66
C ILE A 61 8.39 -8.43 2.78
N ALA A 62 7.51 -9.36 2.49
CA ALA A 62 7.36 -10.58 3.27
C ALA A 62 8.13 -11.71 2.58
N GLU A 63 8.96 -12.39 3.35
CA GLU A 63 9.83 -13.47 2.90
C GLU A 63 9.45 -14.76 3.63
N SER A 64 9.44 -15.87 2.89
CA SER A 64 9.29 -17.21 3.43
C SER A 64 10.29 -18.12 2.74
N TYR A 65 11.12 -18.85 3.50
CA TYR A 65 12.16 -19.72 2.98
C TYR A 65 13.12 -19.08 1.94
N GLY A 66 13.40 -17.76 2.10
CA GLY A 66 14.26 -17.02 1.19
C GLY A 66 13.55 -16.49 -0.07
N GLU A 67 12.26 -16.76 -0.24
CA GLU A 67 11.47 -16.27 -1.37
C GLU A 67 10.58 -15.10 -0.95
N ILE A 68 10.50 -14.07 -1.78
CA ILE A 68 9.57 -12.96 -1.60
C ILE A 68 8.17 -13.45 -1.95
N ILE A 69 7.27 -13.42 -0.96
CA ILE A 69 5.89 -13.89 -1.08
C ILE A 69 4.87 -12.75 -1.13
N GLY A 70 5.31 -11.53 -0.88
CA GLY A 70 4.49 -10.34 -0.92
C GLY A 70 5.29 -9.09 -0.65
N ALA A 71 4.72 -7.95 -0.99
CA ALA A 71 5.33 -6.65 -0.78
C ALA A 71 4.28 -5.58 -0.50
N VAL A 72 4.68 -4.56 0.27
CA VAL A 72 3.99 -3.28 0.39
C VAL A 72 5.01 -2.19 0.09
N TRP A 73 4.64 -1.26 -0.76
CA TRP A 73 5.51 -0.14 -1.06
C TRP A 73 4.74 1.16 -1.17
N VAL A 74 5.45 2.25 -0.98
CA VAL A 74 4.92 3.60 -1.08
C VAL A 74 5.84 4.45 -1.93
N ARG A 75 5.26 5.43 -2.61
CA ARG A 75 5.97 6.48 -3.30
C ARG A 75 5.07 7.69 -3.54
N ILE A 76 5.65 8.85 -3.80
CA ILE A 76 4.91 10.05 -4.19
C ILE A 76 4.88 10.14 -5.72
N LEU A 77 3.68 9.97 -6.28
CA LEU A 77 3.45 10.02 -7.73
C LEU A 77 2.93 11.41 -8.14
N SER A 78 3.78 12.42 -7.98
CA SER A 78 3.44 13.83 -8.28
C SER A 78 3.70 14.25 -9.73
N GLY A 79 4.37 13.39 -10.52
CA GLY A 79 4.68 13.61 -11.93
C GLY A 79 3.50 13.32 -12.86
N GLU A 80 3.81 13.11 -14.14
CA GLU A 80 2.86 12.60 -15.14
C GLU A 80 3.37 11.24 -15.66
N PRO A 81 2.50 10.22 -15.66
CA PRO A 81 1.12 10.24 -15.17
C PRO A 81 1.04 10.30 -13.63
N LYS A 82 -0.07 10.80 -13.10
CA LYS A 82 -0.42 10.69 -11.69
C LYS A 82 -0.73 9.23 -11.32
N GLY A 83 -0.50 8.86 -10.05
CA GLY A 83 -1.02 7.59 -9.53
C GLY A 83 -2.54 7.60 -9.39
N TYR A 84 -3.14 6.41 -9.37
CA TYR A 84 -4.59 6.26 -9.18
C TYR A 84 -5.05 6.74 -7.79
N GLY A 85 -4.16 6.65 -6.79
CA GLY A 85 -4.41 7.11 -5.42
C GLY A 85 -3.92 8.54 -5.16
N TYR A 86 -3.61 9.32 -6.18
CA TYR A 86 -3.06 10.66 -6.04
C TYR A 86 -4.01 11.60 -5.30
N VAL A 87 -3.49 12.27 -4.28
CA VAL A 87 -4.19 13.28 -3.49
C VAL A 87 -3.47 14.63 -3.64
N ASP A 88 -2.17 14.65 -3.37
CA ASP A 88 -1.32 15.84 -3.50
C ASP A 88 0.16 15.43 -3.67
N ASN A 89 1.03 16.43 -3.84
CA ASN A 89 2.46 16.23 -4.09
C ASN A 89 3.28 15.85 -2.83
N LYS A 90 2.64 15.56 -1.71
CA LYS A 90 3.28 15.22 -0.42
C LYS A 90 2.74 13.93 0.19
N THR A 91 1.67 13.39 -0.38
CA THR A 91 1.00 12.18 0.09
C THR A 91 1.55 10.97 -0.63
N PRO A 92 2.27 10.07 0.06
CA PRO A 92 2.67 8.81 -0.55
C PRO A 92 1.47 7.90 -0.78
N GLU A 93 1.48 7.22 -1.92
CA GLU A 93 0.49 6.21 -2.28
C GLU A 93 0.99 4.82 -1.90
N PHE A 94 0.08 4.02 -1.35
CA PHE A 94 0.29 2.60 -1.09
C PHE A 94 0.02 1.73 -2.32
N ALA A 95 0.90 0.73 -2.50
CA ALA A 95 0.59 -0.48 -3.25
C ALA A 95 0.97 -1.70 -2.41
N ILE A 96 0.15 -2.74 -2.46
CA ILE A 96 0.39 -3.97 -1.71
C ILE A 96 -0.08 -5.17 -2.50
N SER A 97 0.69 -6.25 -2.45
CA SER A 97 0.29 -7.54 -2.98
C SER A 97 0.88 -8.71 -2.19
N LEU A 98 0.23 -9.84 -2.33
CA LEU A 98 0.68 -11.14 -1.86
C LEU A 98 0.36 -12.16 -2.94
N PHE A 99 1.23 -13.12 -3.17
CA PHE A 99 0.86 -14.29 -3.97
C PHE A 99 -0.35 -14.99 -3.37
N LYS A 100 -1.20 -15.56 -4.21
CA LYS A 100 -2.56 -16.03 -3.85
C LYS A 100 -2.55 -17.02 -2.68
N GLU A 101 -1.59 -17.92 -2.66
CA GLU A 101 -1.43 -18.96 -1.64
C GLU A 101 -1.10 -18.43 -0.25
N TYR A 102 -0.63 -17.18 -0.16
CA TYR A 102 -0.26 -16.53 1.11
C TYR A 102 -1.32 -15.53 1.62
N ARG A 103 -2.42 -15.38 0.88
CA ARG A 103 -3.50 -14.46 1.27
C ARG A 103 -4.33 -15.00 2.42
N LYS A 104 -5.02 -14.10 3.13
CA LYS A 104 -5.92 -14.40 4.27
C LYS A 104 -5.24 -15.09 5.47
N GLN A 105 -3.93 -14.89 5.63
CA GLN A 105 -3.12 -15.41 6.73
C GLN A 105 -2.58 -14.32 7.66
N GLY A 106 -3.10 -13.08 7.56
CA GLY A 106 -2.65 -11.94 8.36
C GLY A 106 -1.37 -11.25 7.85
N ILE A 107 -0.71 -11.79 6.83
CA ILE A 107 0.56 -11.25 6.30
C ILE A 107 0.37 -9.83 5.75
N GLY A 108 -0.70 -9.60 4.98
CA GLY A 108 -1.02 -8.27 4.43
C GLY A 108 -1.27 -7.25 5.53
N THR A 109 -1.97 -7.61 6.59
CA THR A 109 -2.19 -6.75 7.76
C THR A 109 -0.87 -6.40 8.44
N ASN A 110 0.04 -7.37 8.60
CA ASN A 110 1.35 -7.13 9.19
C ASN A 110 2.20 -6.17 8.32
N LEU A 111 2.25 -6.40 7.01
CA LEU A 111 2.94 -5.51 6.06
C LEU A 111 2.40 -4.08 6.15
N MET A 112 1.08 -3.92 6.11
CA MET A 112 0.42 -2.61 6.19
C MET A 112 0.73 -1.90 7.50
N ASN A 113 0.61 -2.56 8.66
CA ASN A 113 0.90 -1.97 9.96
C ASN A 113 2.35 -1.48 10.04
N LYS A 114 3.32 -2.30 9.60
CA LYS A 114 4.74 -1.92 9.59
C LYS A 114 5.01 -0.73 8.67
N MET A 115 4.36 -0.66 7.51
CA MET A 115 4.50 0.47 6.61
C MET A 115 3.86 1.75 7.19
N ILE A 116 2.70 1.64 7.81
CA ILE A 116 2.04 2.75 8.51
C ILE A 116 2.94 3.29 9.62
N ASP A 117 3.55 2.41 10.40
CA ASP A 117 4.50 2.80 11.45
C ASP A 117 5.75 3.49 10.89
N TYR A 118 6.28 2.98 9.76
CA TYR A 118 7.37 3.64 9.04
C TYR A 118 7.01 5.06 8.62
N LEU A 119 5.85 5.23 7.98
CA LEU A 119 5.39 6.55 7.52
C LEU A 119 5.20 7.54 8.68
N ARG A 120 4.63 7.10 9.79
CA ARG A 120 4.49 7.91 11.01
C ARG A 120 5.85 8.36 11.54
N LYS A 121 6.79 7.42 11.69
CA LYS A 121 8.16 7.70 12.19
C LYS A 121 8.93 8.66 11.30
N ASN A 122 8.64 8.65 9.99
CA ASN A 122 9.28 9.54 9.02
C ASN A 122 8.52 10.86 8.78
N GLY A 123 7.48 11.14 9.59
CA GLY A 123 6.81 12.45 9.63
C GLY A 123 5.80 12.69 8.52
N TYR A 124 5.39 11.66 7.79
CA TYR A 124 4.29 11.78 6.83
C TYR A 124 2.98 12.02 7.56
N LYS A 125 2.16 12.94 7.04
CA LYS A 125 0.91 13.35 7.68
C LYS A 125 -0.26 12.47 7.29
N GLN A 126 -0.18 11.86 6.12
CA GLN A 126 -1.22 11.03 5.54
C GLN A 126 -0.64 10.13 4.46
N THR A 127 -1.41 9.15 4.05
CA THR A 127 -1.12 8.27 2.92
C THR A 127 -2.42 7.90 2.22
N SER A 128 -2.36 7.53 0.95
CA SER A 128 -3.53 7.24 0.14
C SER A 128 -3.37 5.95 -0.65
N LEU A 129 -4.47 5.46 -1.17
CA LEU A 129 -4.52 4.36 -2.14
C LEU A 129 -5.79 4.46 -3.00
N SER A 130 -5.74 3.83 -4.16
CA SER A 130 -6.93 3.51 -4.95
C SER A 130 -7.22 2.02 -4.87
N VAL A 131 -8.49 1.65 -4.76
CA VAL A 131 -8.92 0.26 -4.67
C VAL A 131 -10.27 0.06 -5.36
N GLN A 132 -10.38 -0.99 -6.16
CA GLN A 132 -11.65 -1.36 -6.78
C GLN A 132 -12.69 -1.74 -5.72
N LYS A 133 -13.92 -1.25 -5.91
CA LYS A 133 -15.02 -1.38 -4.93
C LYS A 133 -15.32 -2.84 -4.56
N GLU A 134 -15.18 -3.74 -5.52
CA GLU A 134 -15.42 -5.18 -5.33
C GLU A 134 -14.24 -5.93 -4.70
N ASN A 135 -13.09 -5.27 -4.53
CA ASN A 135 -11.91 -5.89 -3.96
C ASN A 135 -12.12 -6.11 -2.45
N TYR A 136 -11.94 -7.34 -1.98
CA TYR A 136 -12.04 -7.69 -0.56
C TYR A 136 -11.08 -6.88 0.34
N ALA A 137 -9.99 -6.35 -0.23
CA ALA A 137 -9.01 -5.51 0.49
C ALA A 137 -9.61 -4.20 1.01
N VAL A 138 -10.75 -3.72 0.46
CA VAL A 138 -11.48 -2.57 1.00
C VAL A 138 -11.76 -2.73 2.50
N LYS A 139 -12.17 -3.95 2.93
CA LYS A 139 -12.40 -4.23 4.34
C LYS A 139 -11.13 -4.12 5.18
N LEU A 140 -9.99 -4.61 4.66
CA LEU A 140 -8.69 -4.47 5.32
C LEU A 140 -8.34 -3.00 5.52
N TYR A 141 -8.46 -2.19 4.49
CA TYR A 141 -8.12 -0.76 4.57
C TYR A 141 -9.02 -0.01 5.54
N LYS A 142 -10.32 -0.25 5.52
CA LYS A 142 -11.26 0.31 6.52
C LYS A 142 -10.89 -0.08 7.94
N ASN A 143 -10.53 -1.35 8.18
CA ASN A 143 -10.11 -1.82 9.50
C ASN A 143 -8.80 -1.17 9.98
N LEU A 144 -7.94 -0.74 9.06
CA LEU A 144 -6.70 -0.01 9.36
C LEU A 144 -6.93 1.51 9.54
N GLY A 145 -8.17 1.98 9.37
CA GLY A 145 -8.54 3.39 9.55
C GLY A 145 -8.51 4.24 8.27
N PHE A 146 -8.35 3.63 7.10
CA PHE A 146 -8.52 4.36 5.84
C PHE A 146 -9.97 4.74 5.64
N GLU A 147 -10.20 5.99 5.24
CA GLU A 147 -11.50 6.54 4.92
C GLU A 147 -11.64 6.77 3.41
N ILE A 148 -12.85 6.57 2.88
CA ILE A 148 -13.14 6.89 1.49
C ILE A 148 -13.26 8.41 1.39
N ILE A 149 -12.40 9.04 0.58
CA ILE A 149 -12.41 10.50 0.37
C ILE A 149 -12.96 10.90 -0.98
N ASN A 150 -12.97 9.96 -1.93
CA ASN A 150 -13.57 10.12 -3.26
C ASN A 150 -13.87 8.75 -3.85
N GLU A 151 -14.71 8.72 -4.88
CA GLU A 151 -15.02 7.52 -5.65
C GLU A 151 -15.39 7.83 -7.09
N ASN A 152 -15.17 6.87 -7.98
CA ASN A 152 -15.70 6.82 -9.32
C ASN A 152 -16.62 5.60 -9.48
N ASN A 153 -16.93 5.18 -10.70
CA ASN A 153 -17.81 4.04 -10.93
C ASN A 153 -17.22 2.72 -10.41
N GLU A 154 -15.90 2.55 -10.48
CA GLU A 154 -15.21 1.30 -10.22
C GLU A 154 -14.38 1.32 -8.94
N ASP A 155 -13.81 2.48 -8.57
CA ASP A 155 -12.79 2.59 -7.53
C ASP A 155 -13.20 3.51 -6.39
N TYR A 156 -12.64 3.23 -5.21
CA TYR A 156 -12.53 4.16 -4.09
C TYR A 156 -11.14 4.78 -4.06
N LEU A 157 -11.08 6.09 -3.87
CA LEU A 157 -9.89 6.78 -3.36
C LEU A 157 -9.99 6.79 -1.85
N MET A 158 -9.02 6.17 -1.19
CA MET A 158 -9.00 6.07 0.27
C MET A 158 -7.76 6.76 0.84
N MET A 159 -7.89 7.33 2.02
CA MET A 159 -6.82 8.03 2.71
C MET A 159 -6.77 7.65 4.19
N LEU A 160 -5.56 7.52 4.72
CA LEU A 160 -5.31 7.37 6.15
C LEU A 160 -4.55 8.59 6.66
N ARG A 161 -5.07 9.26 7.68
CA ARG A 161 -4.34 10.27 8.46
C ARG A 161 -3.38 9.58 9.41
N LEU A 162 -2.15 10.05 9.43
CA LEU A 162 -1.05 9.46 10.21
C LEU A 162 -0.73 10.27 11.47
N ASP A 163 -1.31 11.47 11.57
CA ASP A 163 -1.14 12.28 12.76
C ASP A 163 -1.64 11.51 13.98
N TYR A 164 -0.82 11.44 15.02
CA TYR A 164 -1.30 11.03 16.32
C TYR A 164 -2.34 12.07 16.74
N VAL A 165 -3.58 11.66 16.94
CA VAL A 165 -4.48 12.42 17.80
C VAL A 165 -3.84 12.32 19.17
N ILE A 166 -3.10 13.37 19.57
CA ILE A 166 -2.78 13.60 20.98
C ILE A 166 -4.15 13.83 21.61
N VAL A 167 -4.73 12.76 22.14
CA VAL A 167 -5.87 12.90 23.04
C VAL A 167 -5.30 13.64 24.25
N ASP A 168 -5.50 14.94 24.26
CA ASP A 168 -5.15 15.78 25.41
C ASP A 168 -6.06 15.34 26.57
N PHE A 169 -5.55 14.38 27.34
CA PHE A 169 -6.21 13.87 28.55
C PHE A 169 -6.52 15.00 29.54
N SER A 170 -5.89 16.17 29.42
CA SER A 170 -6.20 17.33 30.25
C SER A 170 -7.61 17.89 30.01
N THR A 171 -8.12 17.71 28.78
CA THR A 171 -9.48 18.15 28.41
C THR A 171 -10.57 17.18 28.91
N LEU A 172 -10.23 15.90 29.03
CA LEU A 172 -11.13 14.86 29.58
C LEU A 172 -11.29 15.01 31.11
N LEU A 173 -10.23 15.37 31.82
CA LEU A 173 -10.27 15.55 33.28
C LEU A 173 -11.05 16.79 33.72
N ARG A 174 -11.20 17.82 32.87
CA ARG A 174 -11.96 19.03 33.19
C ARG A 174 -13.49 18.89 33.10
N LYS A 175 -13.97 17.77 32.56
CA LYS A 175 -15.43 17.49 32.44
C LYS A 175 -15.96 16.56 33.53
N THR A 176 -15.13 16.13 34.48
CA THR A 176 -15.49 15.16 35.53
C THR A 176 -15.37 15.72 36.95
N ILE A 177 -15.17 17.05 37.09
CA ILE A 177 -15.23 17.74 38.39
C ILE A 177 -16.35 18.77 38.38
#